data_fbc92110f57f5cba127f451de14b777b
#
_entry.id   fbc92110f57f5cba127f451de14b777b
#
_cell.length_a   1.000
_cell.length_b   1.000
_cell.length_c   1.000
_cell.angle_alpha   90.00
_cell.angle_beta   90.00
_cell.angle_gamma   90.00
#
_symmetry.space_group_name_H-M   'P 1'
#
loop_
_entity.id
_entity.type
_entity.pdbx_description
1 polymer ?
#
loop_
_entity_poly.entity_id
_entity_poly.type
_entity_poly.pdbx_seq_one_letter_code
_entity_poly.pdbx_strand_id
1 'polypeptide(L)'
;MRDSINITVVGLGFVGLTAALGFAEKGYSVKAYDSDIYKTIEISKGELPFHEPGLPKMLNKHLNKNVVLCDSLEESLSDAKLIFICVGTPYLEEEGLDLSTLLDVVEGICRFSSKDSYQSIIVKSTIPPSTMRTKIKPVIEDCGLRVGQEIGLAYNPEFLREGNAWDDFMHPDRIIIGELDGITSNLLVTLYESFPVPCAQVSVETAEMLKFSSNALLATMISFANEQALIAEHIGQVDIPELFRLLHMDKRWSGSPAGMINYVYPGCGFGGYCLPKDTLALKNTASQHGVDAKVLNAVMEVNLDISEHTVRKVIRTLKHRDEQIGILGLAFKPGSDDVRHSPAVGIIEALLDEGCTNLSAYDPMAMRNFAEHYGYPLKMANSLDEIVAGSDICVIVTAWPEFQVLTDHASNTRIIDARYMLQNKEASFIYSV
;
A
#
# COMPACT_ATOMS: atom_id res chain seq x y z
N MET A 1 26.92 22.55 -3.88
CA MET A 1 25.62 22.50 -4.56
C MET A 1 24.51 21.85 -3.72
N ARG A 2 24.81 20.89 -2.81
CA ARG A 2 23.78 20.28 -1.93
C ARG A 2 23.16 21.27 -0.94
N ASP A 3 23.93 22.20 -0.42
CA ASP A 3 23.48 23.22 0.55
C ASP A 3 22.52 24.29 -0.02
N SER A 4 22.19 24.20 -1.32
CA SER A 4 21.36 25.19 -2.01
C SER A 4 19.98 24.66 -2.48
N ILE A 5 19.66 23.39 -2.20
CA ILE A 5 18.36 22.81 -2.59
C ILE A 5 17.51 22.65 -1.34
N ASN A 6 16.60 23.59 -1.12
CA ASN A 6 15.55 23.48 -0.09
C ASN A 6 14.37 22.70 -0.64
N ILE A 7 13.90 21.76 0.13
CA ILE A 7 12.80 20.85 -0.25
C ILE A 7 11.58 21.18 0.60
N THR A 8 10.41 21.23 -0.04
CA THR A 8 9.14 21.20 0.67
C THR A 8 8.43 19.88 0.37
N VAL A 9 7.84 19.29 1.39
CA VAL A 9 6.97 18.11 1.26
C VAL A 9 5.57 18.48 1.75
N VAL A 10 4.58 18.32 0.85
CA VAL A 10 3.17 18.60 1.13
C VAL A 10 2.40 17.28 1.18
N GLY A 11 1.74 17.04 2.31
CA GLY A 11 1.11 15.78 2.64
C GLY A 11 2.05 14.86 3.42
N LEU A 12 1.79 14.68 4.72
CA LEU A 12 2.64 13.93 5.65
C LEU A 12 2.03 12.56 6.03
N GLY A 13 1.41 11.91 5.06
CA GLY A 13 1.09 10.50 5.15
C GLY A 13 2.33 9.63 5.01
N PHE A 14 2.11 8.34 4.84
CA PHE A 14 3.14 7.31 4.68
C PHE A 14 4.26 7.71 3.69
N VAL A 15 3.90 8.14 2.48
CA VAL A 15 4.85 8.52 1.43
C VAL A 15 5.58 9.82 1.78
N GLY A 16 4.83 10.85 2.18
CA GLY A 16 5.40 12.17 2.38
C GLY A 16 6.33 12.26 3.58
N LEU A 17 5.93 11.68 4.72
CA LEU A 17 6.79 11.69 5.90
C LEU A 17 8.06 10.85 5.68
N THR A 18 7.94 9.68 5.02
CA THR A 18 9.11 8.88 4.64
C THR A 18 10.04 9.68 3.72
N ALA A 19 9.50 10.37 2.71
CA ALA A 19 10.30 11.19 1.79
C ALA A 19 10.98 12.36 2.52
N ALA A 20 10.25 13.07 3.38
CA ALA A 20 10.79 14.19 4.15
C ALA A 20 11.98 13.76 5.02
N LEU A 21 11.81 12.67 5.77
CA LEU A 21 12.86 12.10 6.62
C LEU A 21 14.03 11.54 5.79
N GLY A 22 13.75 10.92 4.66
CA GLY A 22 14.77 10.36 3.78
C GLY A 22 15.63 11.44 3.12
N PHE A 23 15.03 12.52 2.64
CA PHE A 23 15.81 13.67 2.12
C PHE A 23 16.62 14.33 3.25
N ALA A 24 16.07 14.45 4.45
CA ALA A 24 16.81 14.96 5.61
C ALA A 24 18.02 14.06 5.97
N GLU A 25 17.87 12.74 5.89
CA GLU A 25 18.99 11.80 6.11
C GLU A 25 20.07 11.92 5.04
N LYS A 26 19.70 12.31 3.81
CA LYS A 26 20.65 12.63 2.72
C LYS A 26 21.29 14.02 2.86
N GLY A 27 20.91 14.78 3.90
CA GLY A 27 21.52 16.07 4.24
C GLY A 27 20.82 17.29 3.68
N TYR A 28 19.59 17.15 3.17
CA TYR A 28 18.78 18.28 2.70
C TYR A 28 17.98 18.92 3.83
N SER A 29 17.73 20.23 3.71
CA SER A 29 16.75 20.93 4.56
C SER A 29 15.36 20.73 3.99
N VAL A 30 14.43 20.28 4.83
CA VAL A 30 13.07 19.94 4.43
C VAL A 30 12.07 20.73 5.27
N LYS A 31 11.20 21.48 4.62
CA LYS A 31 9.96 22.00 5.20
C LYS A 31 8.84 21.02 4.91
N ALA A 32 8.01 20.75 5.90
CA ALA A 32 6.98 19.74 5.82
C ALA A 32 5.63 20.32 6.24
N TYR A 33 4.60 20.12 5.42
CA TYR A 33 3.27 20.65 5.66
C TYR A 33 2.20 19.57 5.41
N ASP A 34 1.21 19.52 6.29
CA ASP A 34 -0.02 18.74 6.10
C ASP A 34 -1.22 19.59 6.59
N SER A 35 -2.34 19.54 5.88
CA SER A 35 -3.57 20.25 6.27
C SER A 35 -4.26 19.62 7.48
N ASP A 36 -3.95 18.38 7.83
CA ASP A 36 -4.47 17.69 9.00
C ASP A 36 -3.70 18.10 10.26
N ILE A 37 -4.34 18.98 11.04
CA ILE A 37 -3.76 19.51 12.27
C ILE A 37 -3.50 18.42 13.34
N TYR A 38 -4.31 17.36 13.39
CA TYR A 38 -4.12 16.28 14.35
C TYR A 38 -2.86 15.49 14.02
N LYS A 39 -2.66 15.18 12.76
CA LYS A 39 -1.45 14.53 12.26
C LYS A 39 -0.20 15.35 12.52
N THR A 40 -0.23 16.65 12.25
CA THR A 40 0.92 17.53 12.52
C THR A 40 1.23 17.66 14.01
N ILE A 41 0.23 17.65 14.88
CA ILE A 41 0.41 17.63 16.34
C ILE A 41 1.08 16.32 16.81
N GLU A 42 0.68 15.17 16.30
CA GLU A 42 1.32 13.88 16.62
C GLU A 42 2.79 13.88 16.16
N ILE A 43 3.05 14.25 14.92
CA ILE A 43 4.41 14.33 14.38
C ILE A 43 5.27 15.31 15.18
N SER A 44 4.72 16.46 15.60
CA SER A 44 5.45 17.46 16.40
C SER A 44 5.91 16.93 17.76
N LYS A 45 5.21 15.94 18.31
CA LYS A 45 5.58 15.23 19.54
C LYS A 45 6.59 14.11 19.33
N GLY A 46 6.99 13.84 18.07
CA GLY A 46 7.84 12.71 17.72
C GLY A 46 7.09 11.38 17.58
N GLU A 47 5.76 11.44 17.47
CA GLU A 47 4.89 10.29 17.28
C GLU A 47 4.52 10.13 15.80
N LEU A 48 4.35 8.89 15.33
CA LEU A 48 3.91 8.64 13.95
C LEU A 48 2.40 8.40 13.90
N PRO A 49 1.68 8.99 12.93
CA PRO A 49 0.25 8.74 12.73
C PRO A 49 -0.03 7.37 12.07
N PHE A 50 0.98 6.57 11.84
CA PHE A 50 0.92 5.21 11.25
C PHE A 50 2.10 4.37 11.73
N HIS A 51 2.01 3.05 11.59
CA HIS A 51 3.11 2.14 11.94
C HIS A 51 4.08 1.97 10.77
N GLU A 52 5.37 2.30 10.97
CA GLU A 52 6.42 2.03 9.99
C GLU A 52 7.76 1.79 10.72
N PRO A 53 8.36 0.60 10.58
CA PRO A 53 9.64 0.28 11.20
C PRO A 53 10.75 1.26 10.80
N GLY A 54 11.54 1.69 11.77
CA GLY A 54 12.67 2.60 11.55
C GLY A 54 12.30 4.09 11.51
N LEU A 55 11.12 4.46 11.05
CA LEU A 55 10.70 5.86 10.95
C LEU A 55 10.65 6.60 12.29
N PRO A 56 10.20 6.04 13.42
CA PRO A 56 10.21 6.75 14.71
C PRO A 56 11.60 7.24 15.11
N LYS A 57 12.62 6.42 14.86
CA LYS A 57 14.02 6.79 15.12
C LYS A 57 14.46 7.96 14.23
N MET A 58 14.08 7.95 12.97
CA MET A 58 14.44 8.99 12.02
C MET A 58 13.68 10.28 12.29
N LEU A 59 12.41 10.20 12.67
CA LEU A 59 11.63 11.37 13.09
C LEU A 59 12.32 12.07 14.27
N ASN A 60 12.66 11.35 15.34
CA ASN A 60 13.35 11.91 16.49
C ASN A 60 14.76 12.46 16.17
N LYS A 61 15.41 11.93 15.14
CA LYS A 61 16.72 12.41 14.69
C LYS A 61 16.64 13.74 13.97
N HIS A 62 15.64 13.94 13.10
CA HIS A 62 15.57 15.03 12.15
C HIS A 62 14.56 16.13 12.48
N LEU A 63 13.53 15.82 13.27
CA LEU A 63 12.51 16.79 13.64
C LEU A 63 13.14 18.01 14.36
N ASN A 64 12.71 19.22 13.96
CA ASN A 64 13.23 20.51 14.43
C ASN A 64 14.75 20.71 14.18
N LYS A 65 15.31 19.95 13.22
CA LYS A 65 16.70 20.10 12.76
C LYS A 65 16.71 20.25 11.26
N ASN A 66 16.70 19.10 10.55
CA ASN A 66 16.67 19.05 9.09
C ASN A 66 15.24 19.00 8.54
N VAL A 67 14.26 18.62 9.38
CA VAL A 67 12.83 18.65 9.05
C VAL A 67 12.13 19.64 9.97
N VAL A 68 11.47 20.63 9.37
CA VAL A 68 10.70 21.66 10.07
C VAL A 68 9.25 21.56 9.65
N LEU A 69 8.34 21.40 10.62
CA LEU A 69 6.90 21.45 10.36
C LEU A 69 6.48 22.91 10.19
N CYS A 70 5.69 23.18 9.17
CA CYS A 70 5.14 24.51 8.89
C CYS A 70 3.65 24.56 9.22
N ASP A 71 3.19 25.71 9.71
CA ASP A 71 1.79 25.91 10.09
C ASP A 71 0.89 26.22 8.88
N SER A 72 1.49 26.60 7.73
CA SER A 72 0.76 26.89 6.51
C SER A 72 1.52 26.45 5.26
N LEU A 73 0.76 26.24 4.17
CA LEU A 73 1.33 25.96 2.85
C LEU A 73 2.26 27.10 2.41
N GLU A 74 1.84 28.35 2.58
CA GLU A 74 2.62 29.55 2.22
C GLU A 74 3.99 29.56 2.92
N GLU A 75 4.03 29.34 4.24
CA GLU A 75 5.26 29.27 5.00
C GLU A 75 6.19 28.16 4.47
N SER A 76 5.63 27.01 4.12
CA SER A 76 6.40 25.87 3.65
C SER A 76 7.07 26.14 2.29
N LEU A 77 6.53 27.05 1.48
CA LEU A 77 7.00 27.37 0.13
C LEU A 77 8.01 28.51 0.06
N SER A 78 8.23 29.24 1.15
CA SER A 78 8.92 30.57 1.13
C SER A 78 10.32 30.55 0.53
N ASP A 79 11.05 29.43 0.56
CA ASP A 79 12.39 29.26 0.02
C ASP A 79 12.58 27.92 -0.71
N ALA A 80 11.47 27.24 -1.00
CA ALA A 80 11.48 25.94 -1.63
C ALA A 80 12.02 26.01 -3.06
N LYS A 81 12.93 25.09 -3.39
CA LYS A 81 13.40 24.85 -4.76
C LYS A 81 12.63 23.68 -5.39
N LEU A 82 12.40 22.62 -4.61
CA LEU A 82 11.68 21.45 -5.00
C LEU A 82 10.50 21.24 -4.05
N ILE A 83 9.30 21.09 -4.59
CA ILE A 83 8.05 20.95 -3.85
C ILE A 83 7.45 19.59 -4.18
N PHE A 84 7.57 18.62 -3.27
CA PHE A 84 7.02 17.29 -3.43
C PHE A 84 5.58 17.25 -2.91
N ILE A 85 4.64 16.90 -3.78
CA ILE A 85 3.24 16.69 -3.41
C ILE A 85 3.02 15.19 -3.17
N CYS A 86 2.69 14.84 -1.93
CA CYS A 86 2.50 13.48 -1.44
C CYS A 86 1.11 13.28 -0.80
N VAL A 87 0.12 14.05 -1.24
CA VAL A 87 -1.24 13.96 -0.73
C VAL A 87 -1.95 12.71 -1.19
N GLY A 88 -2.94 12.24 -0.42
CA GLY A 88 -3.74 11.08 -0.78
C GLY A 88 -4.61 11.35 -2.01
N THR A 89 -4.82 10.31 -2.80
CA THR A 89 -5.73 10.29 -3.96
C THR A 89 -6.68 9.11 -3.79
N PRO A 90 -7.74 9.25 -2.95
CA PRO A 90 -8.64 8.14 -2.65
C PRO A 90 -9.43 7.72 -3.90
N TYR A 91 -9.81 6.44 -3.94
CA TYR A 91 -10.66 5.92 -5.00
C TYR A 91 -12.14 6.14 -4.68
N LEU A 92 -12.86 6.73 -5.63
CA LEU A 92 -14.32 6.87 -5.60
C LEU A 92 -14.94 5.91 -6.62
N GLU A 93 -15.98 5.16 -6.22
CA GLU A 93 -16.51 4.03 -7.00
C GLU A 93 -16.92 4.39 -8.44
N GLU A 94 -17.52 5.55 -8.65
CA GLU A 94 -18.00 5.96 -9.98
C GLU A 94 -17.05 6.90 -10.73
N GLU A 95 -16.13 7.56 -10.03
CA GLU A 95 -15.32 8.66 -10.57
C GLU A 95 -13.84 8.28 -10.76
N GLY A 96 -13.39 7.17 -10.18
CA GLY A 96 -11.98 6.76 -10.16
C GLY A 96 -11.20 7.44 -9.03
N LEU A 97 -9.95 7.83 -9.26
CA LEU A 97 -9.18 8.53 -8.23
C LEU A 97 -9.64 9.98 -8.07
N ASP A 98 -9.98 10.37 -6.84
CA ASP A 98 -10.22 11.75 -6.48
C ASP A 98 -8.91 12.54 -6.46
N LEU A 99 -8.81 13.49 -7.36
CA LEU A 99 -7.65 14.36 -7.51
C LEU A 99 -7.89 15.76 -6.93
N SER A 100 -9.06 16.02 -6.34
CA SER A 100 -9.45 17.35 -5.84
C SER A 100 -8.39 17.94 -4.91
N THR A 101 -8.01 17.22 -3.86
CA THR A 101 -6.98 17.66 -2.92
C THR A 101 -5.63 17.93 -3.61
N LEU A 102 -5.26 17.12 -4.59
CA LEU A 102 -4.03 17.33 -5.36
C LEU A 102 -4.08 18.61 -6.17
N LEU A 103 -5.19 18.84 -6.88
CA LEU A 103 -5.37 20.03 -7.70
C LEU A 103 -5.46 21.30 -6.84
N ASP A 104 -6.15 21.26 -5.70
CA ASP A 104 -6.21 22.35 -4.72
C ASP A 104 -4.81 22.70 -4.19
N VAL A 105 -3.98 21.71 -3.92
CA VAL A 105 -2.58 21.93 -3.50
C VAL A 105 -1.77 22.55 -4.62
N VAL A 106 -1.91 22.08 -5.87
CA VAL A 106 -1.23 22.69 -7.04
C VAL A 106 -1.65 24.14 -7.22
N GLU A 107 -2.94 24.44 -7.15
CA GLU A 107 -3.46 25.83 -7.22
C GLU A 107 -2.91 26.68 -6.07
N GLY A 108 -2.90 26.14 -4.86
CA GLY A 108 -2.33 26.81 -3.68
C GLY A 108 -0.85 27.12 -3.86
N ILE A 109 -0.05 26.18 -4.38
CA ILE A 109 1.36 26.40 -4.70
C ILE A 109 1.50 27.54 -5.73
N CYS A 110 0.72 27.49 -6.81
CA CYS A 110 0.77 28.53 -7.85
C CYS A 110 0.46 29.91 -7.31
N ARG A 111 -0.48 30.01 -6.38
CA ARG A 111 -0.89 31.29 -5.75
C ARG A 111 0.23 31.92 -4.92
N PHE A 112 1.05 31.11 -4.23
CA PHE A 112 2.14 31.57 -3.37
C PHE A 112 3.50 31.56 -4.07
N SER A 113 3.60 31.00 -5.28
CA SER A 113 4.84 30.98 -6.04
C SER A 113 5.24 32.38 -6.54
N SER A 114 6.50 32.73 -6.37
CA SER A 114 7.05 33.97 -6.88
C SER A 114 7.55 33.80 -8.30
N LYS A 115 7.24 34.74 -9.18
CA LYS A 115 7.79 34.78 -10.55
C LYS A 115 9.29 35.08 -10.59
N ASP A 116 9.85 35.55 -9.47
CA ASP A 116 11.29 35.90 -9.37
C ASP A 116 12.18 34.70 -9.02
N SER A 117 11.59 33.56 -8.63
CA SER A 117 12.32 32.33 -8.28
C SER A 117 11.69 31.11 -8.95
N TYR A 118 12.49 30.38 -9.71
CA TYR A 118 12.05 29.13 -10.32
C TYR A 118 11.90 28.05 -9.27
N GLN A 119 10.65 27.65 -8.98
CA GLN A 119 10.28 26.55 -8.12
C GLN A 119 9.81 25.38 -8.98
N SER A 120 10.02 24.14 -8.52
CA SER A 120 9.61 22.94 -9.24
C SER A 120 8.59 22.16 -8.43
N ILE A 121 7.44 21.92 -9.01
CA ILE A 121 6.40 21.02 -8.48
C ILE A 121 6.72 19.59 -8.90
N ILE A 122 6.85 18.70 -7.93
CA ILE A 122 7.10 17.28 -8.14
C ILE A 122 5.90 16.51 -7.57
N VAL A 123 5.07 15.95 -8.43
CA VAL A 123 3.97 15.10 -8.01
C VAL A 123 4.52 13.71 -7.70
N LYS A 124 4.33 13.27 -6.47
CA LYS A 124 4.71 11.94 -5.98
C LYS A 124 3.50 11.07 -5.69
N SER A 125 2.33 11.70 -5.49
CA SER A 125 1.04 11.03 -5.34
C SER A 125 0.73 10.14 -6.53
N THR A 126 0.07 9.02 -6.30
CA THR A 126 -0.38 8.12 -7.38
C THR A 126 -1.50 8.78 -8.18
N ILE A 127 -1.30 8.94 -9.47
CA ILE A 127 -2.24 9.60 -10.40
C ILE A 127 -2.43 8.76 -11.66
N PRO A 128 -3.64 8.73 -12.27
CA PRO A 128 -3.88 8.01 -13.51
C PRO A 128 -3.01 8.51 -14.67
N PRO A 129 -2.69 7.64 -15.64
CA PRO A 129 -1.97 8.04 -16.85
C PRO A 129 -2.62 9.23 -17.56
N SER A 130 -1.78 10.14 -18.06
CA SER A 130 -2.10 11.42 -18.71
C SER A 130 -2.53 12.56 -17.75
N THR A 131 -2.65 12.34 -16.45
CA THR A 131 -3.10 13.33 -15.47
C THR A 131 -2.20 14.57 -15.42
N MET A 132 -0.89 14.39 -15.43
CA MET A 132 0.07 15.50 -15.38
C MET A 132 -0.18 16.51 -16.51
N ARG A 133 -0.40 16.00 -17.73
CA ARG A 133 -0.56 16.82 -18.91
C ARG A 133 -1.97 17.37 -19.09
N THR A 134 -2.99 16.59 -18.73
CA THR A 134 -4.39 16.91 -19.03
C THR A 134 -5.13 17.60 -17.89
N LYS A 135 -4.63 17.47 -16.65
CA LYS A 135 -5.26 18.07 -15.47
C LYS A 135 -4.33 19.01 -14.72
N ILE A 136 -3.11 18.57 -14.36
CA ILE A 136 -2.22 19.37 -13.49
C ILE A 136 -1.60 20.56 -14.24
N LYS A 137 -1.04 20.31 -15.43
CA LYS A 137 -0.46 21.37 -16.24
C LYS A 137 -1.45 22.49 -16.56
N PRO A 138 -2.70 22.20 -17.00
CA PRO A 138 -3.73 23.24 -17.21
C PRO A 138 -4.01 24.11 -15.98
N VAL A 139 -4.13 23.51 -14.77
CA VAL A 139 -4.32 24.28 -13.53
C VAL A 139 -3.20 25.28 -13.30
N ILE A 140 -1.96 24.88 -13.56
CA ILE A 140 -0.79 25.79 -13.46
C ILE A 140 -0.89 26.91 -14.49
N GLU A 141 -1.27 26.59 -15.73
CA GLU A 141 -1.40 27.56 -16.83
C GLU A 141 -2.57 28.52 -16.59
N ASP A 142 -3.69 28.05 -16.02
CA ASP A 142 -4.84 28.87 -15.62
C ASP A 142 -4.49 29.85 -14.48
N CYS A 143 -3.50 29.51 -13.64
CA CYS A 143 -2.92 30.44 -12.66
C CYS A 143 -1.98 31.49 -13.29
N GLY A 144 -1.77 31.45 -14.61
CA GLY A 144 -0.94 32.40 -15.36
C GLY A 144 0.57 32.11 -15.28
N LEU A 145 0.94 30.86 -14.96
CA LEU A 145 2.32 30.40 -14.93
C LEU A 145 2.59 29.44 -16.09
N ARG A 146 3.79 29.52 -16.70
CA ARG A 146 4.20 28.68 -17.82
C ARG A 146 5.16 27.60 -17.34
N VAL A 147 4.77 26.34 -17.51
CA VAL A 147 5.61 25.17 -17.17
C VAL A 147 6.88 25.19 -18.01
N GLY A 148 8.02 24.98 -17.35
CA GLY A 148 9.35 25.02 -17.97
C GLY A 148 9.94 26.42 -18.17
N GLN A 149 9.21 27.48 -17.78
CA GLN A 149 9.66 28.86 -17.87
C GLN A 149 9.62 29.59 -16.52
N GLU A 150 8.43 29.67 -15.89
CA GLU A 150 8.24 30.35 -14.62
C GLU A 150 8.17 29.34 -13.45
N ILE A 151 7.65 28.13 -13.73
CA ILE A 151 7.55 27.05 -12.75
C ILE A 151 7.91 25.72 -13.41
N GLY A 152 8.50 24.82 -12.64
CA GLY A 152 8.82 23.48 -13.09
C GLY A 152 7.73 22.46 -12.75
N LEU A 153 7.64 21.39 -13.53
CA LEU A 153 6.70 20.31 -13.30
C LEU A 153 7.30 18.97 -13.69
N ALA A 154 7.30 18.01 -12.76
CA ALA A 154 7.70 16.63 -13.03
C ALA A 154 6.87 15.64 -12.22
N TYR A 155 6.84 14.39 -12.66
CA TYR A 155 6.28 13.28 -11.94
C TYR A 155 7.38 12.37 -11.40
N ASN A 156 7.34 12.06 -10.11
CA ASN A 156 8.30 11.16 -9.48
C ASN A 156 7.55 10.13 -8.62
N PRO A 157 7.02 9.06 -9.23
CA PRO A 157 6.28 8.03 -8.52
C PRO A 157 7.13 7.38 -7.42
N GLU A 158 6.44 6.89 -6.40
CA GLU A 158 7.02 6.09 -5.34
C GLU A 158 6.74 4.59 -5.57
N PHE A 159 7.59 3.73 -5.02
CA PHE A 159 7.46 2.28 -5.04
C PHE A 159 7.66 1.69 -3.63
N LEU A 160 7.25 2.47 -2.61
CA LEU A 160 7.41 2.13 -1.21
C LEU A 160 6.43 1.01 -0.81
N ARG A 161 6.90 0.09 0.02
CA ARG A 161 6.07 -0.97 0.62
C ARG A 161 5.82 -0.63 2.09
N GLU A 162 4.56 -0.64 2.51
CA GLU A 162 4.22 -0.50 3.93
C GLU A 162 4.94 -1.57 4.76
N GLY A 163 5.54 -1.16 5.88
CA GLY A 163 6.39 -2.00 6.72
C GLY A 163 7.86 -2.08 6.26
N ASN A 164 8.22 -1.49 5.10
CA ASN A 164 9.59 -1.39 4.60
C ASN A 164 9.90 -0.03 3.94
N ALA A 165 9.05 0.97 4.13
CA ALA A 165 9.16 2.23 3.39
C ALA A 165 10.49 2.95 3.62
N TRP A 166 11.01 2.89 4.84
CA TRP A 166 12.31 3.49 5.13
C TRP A 166 13.44 2.86 4.31
N ASP A 167 13.49 1.54 4.28
CA ASP A 167 14.53 0.82 3.52
C ASP A 167 14.34 1.02 2.02
N ASP A 168 13.11 0.91 1.51
CA ASP A 168 12.78 1.14 0.11
C ASP A 168 13.12 2.57 -0.35
N PHE A 169 12.97 3.57 0.52
CA PHE A 169 13.35 4.94 0.20
C PHE A 169 14.88 5.12 0.18
N MET A 170 15.58 4.56 1.17
CA MET A 170 17.03 4.73 1.31
C MET A 170 17.83 3.90 0.32
N HIS A 171 17.29 2.74 -0.08
CA HIS A 171 17.89 1.78 -1.00
C HIS A 171 16.90 1.37 -2.10
N PRO A 172 16.39 2.31 -2.90
CA PRO A 172 15.44 1.99 -3.95
C PRO A 172 16.09 1.13 -5.04
N ASP A 173 15.30 0.28 -5.70
CA ASP A 173 15.78 -0.49 -6.86
C ASP A 173 16.09 0.42 -8.06
N ARG A 174 15.30 1.47 -8.20
CA ARG A 174 15.36 2.46 -9.28
C ARG A 174 14.64 3.74 -8.91
N ILE A 175 14.98 4.82 -9.57
CA ILE A 175 14.29 6.12 -9.50
C ILE A 175 13.73 6.44 -10.87
N ILE A 176 12.45 6.84 -10.91
CA ILE A 176 11.77 7.20 -12.16
C ILE A 176 11.42 8.69 -12.12
N ILE A 177 11.79 9.40 -13.17
CA ILE A 177 11.45 10.81 -13.37
C ILE A 177 10.62 10.92 -14.65
N GLY A 178 9.35 11.26 -14.52
CA GLY A 178 8.46 11.61 -15.62
C GLY A 178 8.67 13.08 -16.00
N GLU A 179 9.24 13.30 -17.16
CA GLU A 179 9.68 14.61 -17.62
C GLU A 179 8.58 15.40 -18.32
N LEU A 180 8.36 16.63 -17.87
CA LEU A 180 7.56 17.64 -18.56
C LEU A 180 8.40 18.87 -18.92
N ASP A 181 9.44 19.15 -18.16
CA ASP A 181 10.45 20.16 -18.49
C ASP A 181 11.86 19.70 -18.07
N GLY A 182 12.85 20.06 -18.87
CA GLY A 182 14.23 19.63 -18.67
C GLY A 182 14.92 20.27 -17.47
N ILE A 183 14.47 21.44 -16.99
CA ILE A 183 15.07 22.11 -15.83
C ILE A 183 14.76 21.30 -14.57
N THR A 184 13.48 20.98 -14.37
CA THR A 184 13.03 20.19 -13.20
C THR A 184 13.61 18.78 -13.22
N SER A 185 13.63 18.14 -14.40
CA SER A 185 14.18 16.80 -14.52
C SER A 185 15.66 16.76 -14.15
N ASN A 186 16.46 17.73 -14.59
CA ASN A 186 17.87 17.83 -14.22
C ASN A 186 18.08 18.11 -12.72
N LEU A 187 17.22 18.93 -12.10
CA LEU A 187 17.25 19.16 -10.65
C LEU A 187 16.98 17.87 -9.88
N LEU A 188 16.01 17.08 -10.34
CA LEU A 188 15.71 15.76 -9.73
C LEU A 188 16.87 14.77 -9.91
N VAL A 189 17.50 14.72 -11.07
CA VAL A 189 18.71 13.89 -11.27
C VAL A 189 19.78 14.28 -10.26
N THR A 190 20.05 15.58 -10.10
CA THR A 190 21.02 16.08 -9.12
C THR A 190 20.63 15.72 -7.68
N LEU A 191 19.34 15.84 -7.31
CA LEU A 191 18.85 15.43 -6.01
C LEU A 191 19.15 13.96 -5.73
N TYR A 192 18.93 13.12 -6.73
CA TYR A 192 19.05 11.66 -6.60
C TYR A 192 20.46 11.11 -6.89
N GLU A 193 21.45 11.92 -7.19
CA GLU A 193 22.86 11.50 -7.36
C GLU A 193 23.44 10.75 -6.14
N SER A 194 22.89 11.02 -4.95
CA SER A 194 23.30 10.33 -3.72
C SER A 194 22.77 8.91 -3.56
N PHE A 195 21.92 8.47 -4.48
CA PHE A 195 21.36 7.13 -4.50
C PHE A 195 22.07 6.31 -5.58
N PRO A 196 22.81 5.23 -5.21
CA PRO A 196 23.64 4.47 -6.17
C PRO A 196 22.80 3.47 -6.97
N VAL A 197 21.74 3.96 -7.62
CA VAL A 197 20.77 3.14 -8.37
C VAL A 197 20.44 3.77 -9.72
N PRO A 198 19.93 3.01 -10.69
CA PRO A 198 19.49 3.56 -11.96
C PRO A 198 18.43 4.65 -11.77
N CYS A 199 18.67 5.82 -12.35
CA CYS A 199 17.72 6.93 -12.42
C CYS A 199 17.27 7.09 -13.88
N ALA A 200 16.03 6.77 -14.17
CA ALA A 200 15.47 6.80 -15.52
C ALA A 200 14.61 8.05 -15.72
N GLN A 201 14.99 8.88 -16.69
CA GLN A 201 14.17 9.97 -17.21
C GLN A 201 13.32 9.42 -18.37
N VAL A 202 12.01 9.54 -18.26
CA VAL A 202 11.05 9.03 -19.25
C VAL A 202 9.94 10.07 -19.46
N SER A 203 9.09 9.86 -20.47
CA SER A 203 7.90 10.71 -20.61
C SER A 203 7.01 10.58 -19.37
N VAL A 204 6.30 11.64 -19.02
CA VAL A 204 5.42 11.65 -17.86
C VAL A 204 4.36 10.55 -17.94
N GLU A 205 3.81 10.30 -19.13
CA GLU A 205 2.83 9.24 -19.37
C GLU A 205 3.43 7.84 -19.10
N THR A 206 4.68 7.62 -19.48
CA THR A 206 5.39 6.38 -19.18
C THR A 206 5.58 6.19 -17.67
N ALA A 207 5.96 7.24 -16.95
CA ALA A 207 6.14 7.19 -15.50
C ALA A 207 4.82 6.93 -14.76
N GLU A 208 3.74 7.60 -15.17
CA GLU A 208 2.39 7.39 -14.65
C GLU A 208 1.93 5.95 -14.89
N MET A 209 2.05 5.45 -16.12
CA MET A 209 1.65 4.09 -16.48
C MET A 209 2.48 3.04 -15.73
N LEU A 210 3.78 3.25 -15.56
CA LEU A 210 4.68 2.33 -14.85
C LEU A 210 4.25 2.13 -13.41
N LYS A 211 3.82 3.20 -12.71
CA LYS A 211 3.35 3.11 -11.33
C LYS A 211 2.15 2.15 -11.23
N PHE A 212 1.15 2.34 -12.07
CA PHE A 212 -0.04 1.48 -12.09
C PHE A 212 0.28 0.05 -12.53
N SER A 213 1.08 -0.09 -13.60
CA SER A 213 1.47 -1.41 -14.11
C SER A 213 2.21 -2.23 -13.07
N SER A 214 3.07 -1.59 -12.25
CA SER A 214 3.78 -2.28 -11.17
C SER A 214 2.81 -2.90 -10.15
N ASN A 215 1.86 -2.12 -9.66
CA ASN A 215 0.89 -2.61 -8.68
C ASN A 215 -0.09 -3.62 -9.31
N ALA A 216 -0.57 -3.36 -10.53
CA ALA A 216 -1.45 -4.28 -11.25
C ALA A 216 -0.79 -5.64 -11.52
N LEU A 217 0.52 -5.64 -11.84
CA LEU A 217 1.27 -6.88 -12.00
C LEU A 217 1.30 -7.71 -10.71
N LEU A 218 1.58 -7.08 -9.57
CA LEU A 218 1.59 -7.76 -8.27
C LEU A 218 0.22 -8.35 -7.96
N ALA A 219 -0.85 -7.59 -8.17
CA ALA A 219 -2.22 -8.05 -7.98
C ALA A 219 -2.55 -9.24 -8.90
N THR A 220 -2.13 -9.17 -10.17
CA THR A 220 -2.32 -10.26 -11.14
C THR A 220 -1.61 -11.53 -10.69
N MET A 221 -0.39 -11.43 -10.19
CA MET A 221 0.39 -12.60 -9.74
C MET A 221 -0.26 -13.29 -8.54
N ILE A 222 -0.78 -12.53 -7.58
CA ILE A 222 -1.52 -13.08 -6.43
C ILE A 222 -2.78 -13.80 -6.91
N SER A 223 -3.55 -13.18 -7.79
CA SER A 223 -4.78 -13.77 -8.32
C SER A 223 -4.50 -15.01 -9.16
N PHE A 224 -3.42 -15.00 -9.95
CA PHE A 224 -2.96 -16.19 -10.66
C PHE A 224 -2.68 -17.35 -9.70
N ALA A 225 -1.94 -17.08 -8.62
CA ALA A 225 -1.62 -18.11 -7.64
C ALA A 225 -2.89 -18.68 -6.96
N ASN A 226 -3.82 -17.81 -6.60
CA ASN A 226 -5.10 -18.23 -6.01
C ASN A 226 -5.93 -19.09 -6.99
N GLU A 227 -6.00 -18.70 -8.26
CA GLU A 227 -6.70 -19.49 -9.28
C GLU A 227 -6.05 -20.86 -9.47
N GLN A 228 -4.70 -20.93 -9.48
CA GLN A 228 -3.99 -22.22 -9.57
C GLN A 228 -4.27 -23.10 -8.34
N ALA A 229 -4.37 -22.52 -7.17
CA ALA A 229 -4.70 -23.27 -5.95
C ALA A 229 -6.14 -23.82 -6.01
N LEU A 230 -7.12 -23.04 -6.50
CA LEU A 230 -8.48 -23.50 -6.71
C LEU A 230 -8.55 -24.66 -7.71
N ILE A 231 -7.84 -24.54 -8.83
CA ILE A 231 -7.76 -25.61 -9.84
C ILE A 231 -7.16 -26.88 -9.22
N ALA A 232 -6.06 -26.74 -8.48
CA ALA A 232 -5.38 -27.84 -7.81
C ALA A 232 -6.28 -28.55 -6.78
N GLU A 233 -7.06 -27.80 -6.02
CA GLU A 233 -8.04 -28.34 -5.06
C GLU A 233 -9.13 -29.16 -5.77
N HIS A 234 -9.64 -28.68 -6.90
CA HIS A 234 -10.67 -29.39 -7.67
C HIS A 234 -10.17 -30.65 -8.39
N ILE A 235 -8.91 -30.64 -8.82
CA ILE A 235 -8.26 -31.85 -9.37
C ILE A 235 -8.09 -32.91 -8.25
N GLY A 236 -7.81 -32.47 -7.04
CA GLY A 236 -7.52 -33.35 -5.90
C GLY A 236 -6.12 -33.95 -5.96
N GLN A 237 -5.60 -34.38 -4.80
CA GLN A 237 -4.26 -35.00 -4.67
C GLN A 237 -3.08 -34.10 -5.09
N VAL A 238 -3.29 -32.81 -5.37
CA VAL A 238 -2.23 -31.85 -5.58
C VAL A 238 -1.84 -31.23 -4.24
N ASP A 239 -0.57 -31.36 -3.91
CA ASP A 239 0.03 -30.69 -2.76
C ASP A 239 0.29 -29.22 -3.11
N ILE A 240 -0.62 -28.32 -2.71
CA ILE A 240 -0.57 -26.90 -3.11
C ILE A 240 0.68 -26.20 -2.57
N PRO A 241 1.05 -26.28 -1.30
CA PRO A 241 2.32 -25.74 -0.81
C PRO A 241 3.54 -26.27 -1.56
N GLU A 242 3.57 -27.56 -1.85
CA GLU A 242 4.69 -28.16 -2.60
C GLU A 242 4.72 -27.69 -4.05
N LEU A 243 3.57 -27.54 -4.71
CA LEU A 243 3.44 -26.95 -6.04
C LEU A 243 4.12 -25.58 -6.09
N PHE A 244 3.76 -24.67 -5.17
CA PHE A 244 4.32 -23.33 -5.17
C PHE A 244 5.76 -23.28 -4.68
N ARG A 245 6.15 -24.15 -3.75
CA ARG A 245 7.56 -24.31 -3.37
C ARG A 245 8.43 -24.67 -4.58
N LEU A 246 7.98 -25.63 -5.39
CA LEU A 246 8.69 -26.04 -6.60
C LEU A 246 8.65 -24.97 -7.69
N LEU A 247 7.52 -24.27 -7.86
CA LEU A 247 7.40 -23.14 -8.78
C LEU A 247 8.41 -22.03 -8.44
N HIS A 248 8.58 -21.72 -7.15
CA HIS A 248 9.54 -20.71 -6.69
C HIS A 248 11.01 -21.14 -6.85
N MET A 249 11.29 -22.43 -7.07
CA MET A 249 12.65 -22.90 -7.38
C MET A 249 13.06 -22.61 -8.83
N ASP A 250 12.14 -22.23 -9.69
CA ASP A 250 12.51 -21.76 -11.03
C ASP A 250 13.39 -20.51 -10.90
N LYS A 251 14.57 -20.56 -11.53
CA LYS A 251 15.58 -19.50 -11.47
C LYS A 251 15.06 -18.13 -11.94
N ARG A 252 13.98 -18.10 -12.72
CA ARG A 252 13.30 -16.87 -13.13
C ARG A 252 12.71 -16.10 -11.94
N TRP A 253 12.44 -16.77 -10.82
CA TRP A 253 11.93 -16.21 -9.58
C TRP A 253 13.00 -15.93 -8.54
N SER A 254 14.18 -16.52 -8.68
CA SER A 254 15.27 -16.52 -7.69
C SER A 254 16.44 -15.61 -8.06
N GLY A 255 16.17 -14.46 -8.69
CA GLY A 255 17.19 -13.43 -8.90
C GLY A 255 17.28 -12.46 -7.71
N SER A 256 18.43 -11.80 -7.55
CA SER A 256 18.50 -10.66 -6.63
C SER A 256 18.08 -9.39 -7.39
N PRO A 257 16.98 -8.76 -6.98
CA PRO A 257 16.08 -8.93 -5.84
C PRO A 257 14.87 -9.82 -6.16
N ALA A 258 14.65 -10.87 -5.37
CA ALA A 258 13.59 -11.86 -5.61
C ALA A 258 12.31 -11.68 -4.75
N GLY A 259 12.00 -10.50 -4.31
CA GLY A 259 10.78 -10.22 -3.53
C GLY A 259 9.47 -10.63 -4.22
N MET A 260 9.50 -10.88 -5.55
CA MET A 260 8.35 -11.29 -6.35
C MET A 260 7.77 -12.64 -5.95
N ILE A 261 8.57 -13.56 -5.41
CA ILE A 261 8.06 -14.88 -4.98
C ILE A 261 6.98 -14.79 -3.91
N ASN A 262 7.02 -13.76 -3.07
CA ASN A 262 6.02 -13.56 -2.02
C ASN A 262 4.64 -13.16 -2.56
N TYR A 263 4.57 -12.73 -3.81
CA TYR A 263 3.32 -12.37 -4.48
C TYR A 263 2.75 -13.51 -5.31
N VAL A 264 3.56 -14.52 -5.62
CA VAL A 264 3.12 -15.74 -6.32
C VAL A 264 2.92 -16.83 -5.28
N TYR A 265 1.99 -16.60 -4.37
CA TYR A 265 1.60 -17.56 -3.35
C TYR A 265 0.10 -17.43 -3.05
N PRO A 266 -0.64 -18.55 -2.95
CA PRO A 266 -2.08 -18.48 -2.74
C PRO A 266 -2.44 -18.00 -1.34
N GLY A 267 -3.69 -17.60 -1.20
CA GLY A 267 -4.27 -17.17 0.07
C GLY A 267 -5.73 -16.76 -0.10
N CYS A 268 -6.27 -16.04 0.86
CA CYS A 268 -7.66 -15.58 0.84
C CYS A 268 -7.87 -14.24 0.11
N GLY A 269 -6.95 -13.88 -0.80
CA GLY A 269 -7.01 -12.66 -1.59
C GLY A 269 -5.99 -11.60 -1.18
N PHE A 270 -5.95 -10.54 -1.95
CA PHE A 270 -5.14 -9.34 -1.67
C PHE A 270 -6.00 -8.18 -1.19
N GLY A 271 -5.40 -7.33 -0.39
CA GLY A 271 -6.02 -6.15 0.18
C GLY A 271 -5.02 -5.00 0.31
N GLY A 272 -5.24 -4.16 1.31
CA GLY A 272 -4.48 -2.94 1.52
C GLY A 272 -4.97 -1.79 0.66
N TYR A 273 -4.34 -0.64 0.84
CA TYR A 273 -4.76 0.58 0.14
C TYR A 273 -4.42 0.57 -1.36
N CYS A 274 -3.27 0.01 -1.74
CA CYS A 274 -2.73 0.20 -3.09
C CYS A 274 -3.27 -0.79 -4.12
N LEU A 275 -3.18 -2.11 -3.86
CA LEU A 275 -3.47 -3.11 -4.91
C LEU A 275 -4.92 -3.02 -5.42
N PRO A 276 -5.97 -2.99 -4.58
CA PRO A 276 -7.34 -2.85 -5.05
C PRO A 276 -7.55 -1.52 -5.76
N LYS A 277 -7.17 -0.42 -5.12
CA LYS A 277 -7.36 0.94 -5.62
C LYS A 277 -6.70 1.17 -6.97
N ASP A 278 -5.42 0.85 -7.10
CA ASP A 278 -4.65 1.14 -8.32
C ASP A 278 -5.08 0.23 -9.47
N THR A 279 -5.43 -1.03 -9.19
CA THR A 279 -5.98 -1.96 -10.19
C THR A 279 -7.32 -1.45 -10.73
N LEU A 280 -8.22 -0.99 -9.85
CA LEU A 280 -9.50 -0.41 -10.24
C LEU A 280 -9.31 0.91 -11.01
N ALA A 281 -8.40 1.78 -10.57
CA ALA A 281 -8.12 3.04 -11.26
C ALA A 281 -7.57 2.82 -12.67
N LEU A 282 -6.67 1.86 -12.84
CA LEU A 282 -6.16 1.51 -14.17
C LEU A 282 -7.24 0.90 -15.07
N LYS A 283 -8.10 0.02 -14.52
CA LYS A 283 -9.27 -0.51 -15.23
C LYS A 283 -10.17 0.62 -15.73
N ASN A 284 -10.49 1.59 -14.89
CA ASN A 284 -11.29 2.76 -15.29
C ASN A 284 -10.58 3.59 -16.36
N THR A 285 -9.29 3.83 -16.21
CA THR A 285 -8.50 4.54 -17.22
C THR A 285 -8.52 3.80 -18.56
N ALA A 286 -8.34 2.49 -18.57
CA ALA A 286 -8.42 1.67 -19.79
C ALA A 286 -9.79 1.83 -20.48
N SER A 287 -10.88 1.74 -19.70
CA SER A 287 -12.25 1.92 -20.23
C SER A 287 -12.47 3.31 -20.83
N GLN A 288 -11.99 4.38 -20.20
CA GLN A 288 -12.04 5.74 -20.72
C GLN A 288 -11.31 5.89 -22.06
N HIS A 289 -10.30 5.05 -22.31
CA HIS A 289 -9.54 5.01 -23.57
C HIS A 289 -10.04 3.95 -24.55
N GLY A 290 -11.21 3.37 -24.30
CA GLY A 290 -11.83 2.38 -25.20
C GLY A 290 -11.17 1.00 -25.17
N VAL A 291 -10.37 0.70 -24.13
CA VAL A 291 -9.71 -0.60 -23.95
C VAL A 291 -10.49 -1.46 -22.97
N ASP A 292 -10.90 -2.67 -23.38
CA ASP A 292 -11.45 -3.69 -22.48
C ASP A 292 -10.33 -4.38 -21.70
N ALA A 293 -10.17 -4.02 -20.45
CA ALA A 293 -9.10 -4.51 -19.56
C ALA A 293 -9.47 -5.88 -18.95
N LYS A 294 -9.55 -6.93 -19.75
CA LYS A 294 -10.01 -8.27 -19.35
C LYS A 294 -9.21 -8.85 -18.18
N VAL A 295 -7.89 -8.76 -18.21
CA VAL A 295 -7.04 -9.27 -17.13
C VAL A 295 -7.31 -8.55 -15.84
N LEU A 296 -7.44 -7.22 -15.85
CA LEU A 296 -7.75 -6.46 -14.64
C LEU A 296 -9.17 -6.76 -14.12
N ASN A 297 -10.13 -7.00 -15.02
CA ASN A 297 -11.46 -7.46 -14.62
C ASN A 297 -11.37 -8.83 -13.95
N ALA A 298 -10.72 -9.79 -14.58
CA ALA A 298 -10.54 -11.14 -14.06
C ALA A 298 -9.78 -11.14 -12.74
N VAL A 299 -8.72 -10.30 -12.59
CA VAL A 299 -7.97 -10.17 -11.34
C VAL A 299 -8.88 -9.76 -10.19
N MET A 300 -9.77 -8.80 -10.39
CA MET A 300 -10.69 -8.35 -9.34
C MET A 300 -11.78 -9.38 -9.05
N GLU A 301 -12.30 -10.06 -10.07
CA GLU A 301 -13.26 -11.16 -9.90
C GLU A 301 -12.65 -12.31 -9.10
N VAL A 302 -11.46 -12.79 -9.49
CA VAL A 302 -10.75 -13.85 -8.74
C VAL A 302 -10.48 -13.44 -7.29
N ASN A 303 -10.16 -12.16 -7.05
CA ASN A 303 -9.92 -11.69 -5.69
C ASN A 303 -11.19 -11.70 -4.81
N LEU A 304 -12.35 -11.46 -5.39
CA LEU A 304 -13.63 -11.60 -4.70
C LEU A 304 -13.99 -13.08 -4.47
N ASP A 305 -13.89 -13.89 -5.52
CA ASP A 305 -14.24 -15.30 -5.50
C ASP A 305 -13.45 -16.09 -4.45
N ILE A 306 -12.16 -15.77 -4.25
CA ILE A 306 -11.33 -16.48 -3.26
C ILE A 306 -11.76 -16.20 -1.82
N SER A 307 -12.24 -15.00 -1.53
CA SER A 307 -12.80 -14.68 -0.22
C SER A 307 -14.08 -15.49 0.05
N GLU A 308 -14.97 -15.56 -0.94
CA GLU A 308 -16.18 -16.39 -0.86
C GLU A 308 -15.84 -17.89 -0.76
N HIS A 309 -14.81 -18.35 -1.50
CA HIS A 309 -14.34 -19.73 -1.41
C HIS A 309 -13.88 -20.07 0.01
N THR A 310 -13.13 -19.16 0.64
CA THR A 310 -12.69 -19.30 2.03
C THR A 310 -13.91 -19.45 2.97
N VAL A 311 -14.91 -18.59 2.81
CA VAL A 311 -16.15 -18.67 3.61
C VAL A 311 -16.87 -19.98 3.38
N ARG A 312 -17.05 -20.42 2.13
CA ARG A 312 -17.66 -21.73 1.82
C ARG A 312 -16.92 -22.89 2.50
N LYS A 313 -15.59 -22.83 2.57
CA LYS A 313 -14.77 -23.83 3.29
C LYS A 313 -15.06 -23.82 4.79
N VAL A 314 -15.10 -22.64 5.41
CA VAL A 314 -15.48 -22.48 6.83
C VAL A 314 -16.85 -23.11 7.07
N ILE A 315 -17.86 -22.73 6.30
CA ILE A 315 -19.23 -23.20 6.44
C ILE A 315 -19.35 -24.72 6.33
N ARG A 316 -18.64 -25.34 5.38
CA ARG A 316 -18.60 -26.81 5.21
C ARG A 316 -17.92 -27.53 6.37
N THR A 317 -17.02 -26.85 7.07
CA THR A 317 -16.27 -27.42 8.19
C THR A 317 -17.02 -27.26 9.51
N LEU A 318 -17.97 -26.31 9.62
CA LEU A 318 -18.84 -26.17 10.78
C LEU A 318 -19.77 -27.39 10.96
N LYS A 319 -19.94 -27.79 12.21
CA LYS A 319 -20.96 -28.78 12.59
C LYS A 319 -22.31 -28.10 12.77
N HIS A 320 -22.32 -26.90 13.33
CA HIS A 320 -23.48 -26.07 13.58
C HIS A 320 -23.17 -24.61 13.31
N ARG A 321 -24.14 -23.77 12.93
CA ARG A 321 -23.98 -22.36 12.64
C ARG A 321 -23.67 -21.49 13.87
N ASP A 322 -23.93 -21.99 15.05
CA ASP A 322 -23.68 -21.35 16.34
C ASP A 322 -22.31 -21.65 16.94
N GLU A 323 -21.47 -22.43 16.23
CA GLU A 323 -20.07 -22.64 16.64
C GLU A 323 -19.30 -21.32 16.72
N GLN A 324 -18.36 -21.25 17.67
CA GLN A 324 -17.51 -20.08 17.85
C GLN A 324 -16.40 -20.07 16.80
N ILE A 325 -16.40 -19.05 15.96
CA ILE A 325 -15.40 -18.87 14.89
C ILE A 325 -14.38 -17.81 15.30
N GLY A 326 -13.10 -18.17 15.30
CA GLY A 326 -11.98 -17.27 15.54
C GLY A 326 -11.33 -16.81 14.23
N ILE A 327 -11.26 -15.51 14.00
CA ILE A 327 -10.55 -14.92 12.85
C ILE A 327 -9.14 -14.54 13.28
N LEU A 328 -8.13 -15.17 12.68
CA LEU A 328 -6.72 -14.96 12.95
C LEU A 328 -6.09 -14.08 11.87
N GLY A 329 -5.86 -12.81 12.23
CA GLY A 329 -5.35 -11.78 11.35
C GLY A 329 -6.45 -10.88 10.78
N LEU A 330 -6.33 -9.59 11.06
CA LEU A 330 -7.24 -8.52 10.64
C LEU A 330 -6.54 -7.52 9.71
N ALA A 331 -5.22 -7.38 9.83
CA ALA A 331 -4.42 -6.62 8.90
C ALA A 331 -4.40 -7.27 7.51
N PHE A 332 -4.21 -6.47 6.45
CA PHE A 332 -4.16 -7.03 5.09
C PHE A 332 -2.87 -7.85 4.84
N LYS A 333 -1.82 -7.64 5.63
CA LYS A 333 -0.56 -8.41 5.59
C LYS A 333 0.15 -8.39 6.95
N PRO A 334 1.07 -9.32 7.22
CA PRO A 334 1.94 -9.25 8.40
C PRO A 334 2.83 -8.00 8.40
N GLY A 335 3.16 -7.50 9.60
CA GLY A 335 4.03 -6.33 9.77
C GLY A 335 3.35 -4.98 9.46
N SER A 336 2.02 -4.95 9.39
CA SER A 336 1.22 -3.74 9.19
C SER A 336 0.02 -3.77 10.14
N ASP A 337 -0.44 -2.59 10.53
CA ASP A 337 -1.70 -2.37 11.26
C ASP A 337 -2.83 -1.88 10.34
N ASP A 338 -2.57 -1.79 9.02
CA ASP A 338 -3.53 -1.35 8.02
C ASP A 338 -4.59 -2.43 7.76
N VAL A 339 -5.85 -2.05 7.93
CA VAL A 339 -7.02 -2.91 7.79
C VAL A 339 -7.84 -2.63 6.53
N ARG A 340 -7.44 -1.61 5.75
CA ARG A 340 -8.19 -1.21 4.55
C ARG A 340 -8.21 -2.32 3.51
N HIS A 341 -9.41 -2.66 3.06
CA HIS A 341 -9.62 -3.76 2.12
C HIS A 341 -8.96 -5.09 2.54
N SER A 342 -8.77 -5.30 3.86
CA SER A 342 -8.28 -6.59 4.34
C SER A 342 -9.23 -7.71 3.91
N PRO A 343 -8.72 -8.86 3.45
CA PRO A 343 -9.56 -10.03 3.18
C PRO A 343 -10.41 -10.44 4.38
N ALA A 344 -9.99 -10.13 5.61
CA ALA A 344 -10.76 -10.38 6.82
C ALA A 344 -12.14 -9.69 6.80
N VAL A 345 -12.23 -8.51 6.19
CA VAL A 345 -13.50 -7.76 6.09
C VAL A 345 -14.52 -8.57 5.30
N GLY A 346 -14.20 -8.92 4.06
CA GLY A 346 -15.12 -9.70 3.20
C GLY A 346 -15.47 -11.07 3.79
N ILE A 347 -14.52 -11.73 4.46
CA ILE A 347 -14.75 -13.01 5.13
C ILE A 347 -15.71 -12.82 6.31
N ILE A 348 -15.53 -11.80 7.14
CA ILE A 348 -16.38 -11.51 8.29
C ILE A 348 -17.80 -11.16 7.81
N GLU A 349 -17.94 -10.28 6.84
CA GLU A 349 -19.24 -9.91 6.26
C GLU A 349 -19.98 -11.12 5.73
N ALA A 350 -19.33 -11.91 4.90
CA ALA A 350 -19.95 -13.09 4.31
C ALA A 350 -20.31 -14.17 5.37
N LEU A 351 -19.52 -14.32 6.45
CA LEU A 351 -19.89 -15.20 7.57
C LEU A 351 -21.12 -14.69 8.32
N LEU A 352 -21.22 -13.37 8.54
CA LEU A 352 -22.41 -12.76 9.16
C LEU A 352 -23.65 -12.92 8.28
N ASP A 353 -23.53 -12.74 6.98
CA ASP A 353 -24.61 -12.94 6.01
C ASP A 353 -25.10 -14.42 5.97
N GLU A 354 -24.19 -15.37 6.20
CA GLU A 354 -24.48 -16.79 6.35
C GLU A 354 -25.10 -17.15 7.72
N GLY A 355 -25.30 -16.16 8.60
CA GLY A 355 -25.89 -16.31 9.92
C GLY A 355 -24.93 -16.78 11.02
N CYS A 356 -23.62 -16.77 10.77
CA CYS A 356 -22.60 -17.07 11.78
C CYS A 356 -22.35 -15.81 12.63
N THR A 357 -22.98 -15.69 13.79
CA THR A 357 -22.91 -14.49 14.64
C THR A 357 -21.90 -14.61 15.79
N ASN A 358 -21.42 -15.82 16.09
CA ASN A 358 -20.45 -16.07 17.16
C ASN A 358 -19.03 -15.93 16.63
N LEU A 359 -18.62 -14.68 16.40
CA LEU A 359 -17.31 -14.37 15.83
C LEU A 359 -16.38 -13.75 16.88
N SER A 360 -15.15 -14.20 16.91
CA SER A 360 -14.05 -13.57 17.63
C SER A 360 -12.88 -13.28 16.69
N ALA A 361 -12.02 -12.35 17.06
CA ALA A 361 -10.88 -11.99 16.24
C ALA A 361 -9.63 -11.72 17.08
N TYR A 362 -8.48 -12.00 16.49
CA TYR A 362 -7.18 -11.64 17.03
C TYR A 362 -6.21 -11.25 15.92
N ASP A 363 -5.49 -10.17 16.14
CA ASP A 363 -4.39 -9.71 15.30
C ASP A 363 -3.31 -9.08 16.19
N PRO A 364 -2.01 -9.36 15.97
CA PRO A 364 -0.93 -8.82 16.79
C PRO A 364 -0.83 -7.29 16.78
N MET A 365 -1.31 -6.61 15.73
CA MET A 365 -1.10 -5.17 15.55
C MET A 365 -2.38 -4.40 15.21
N ALA A 366 -3.33 -5.01 14.50
CA ALA A 366 -4.43 -4.29 13.84
C ALA A 366 -5.75 -4.27 14.62
N MET A 367 -5.83 -4.87 15.81
CA MET A 367 -7.04 -5.02 16.62
C MET A 367 -7.80 -3.70 16.82
N ARG A 368 -7.07 -2.68 17.27
CA ARG A 368 -7.64 -1.36 17.55
C ARG A 368 -8.12 -0.70 16.26
N ASN A 369 -7.26 -0.64 15.24
CA ASN A 369 -7.58 0.00 13.96
C ASN A 369 -8.79 -0.67 13.30
N PHE A 370 -8.89 -2.00 13.42
CA PHE A 370 -10.02 -2.74 12.87
C PHE A 370 -11.33 -2.39 13.58
N ALA A 371 -11.32 -2.37 14.92
CA ALA A 371 -12.51 -2.04 15.71
C ALA A 371 -12.98 -0.58 15.46
N GLU A 372 -12.04 0.36 15.36
CA GLU A 372 -12.34 1.77 15.09
C GLU A 372 -12.87 2.00 13.66
N HIS A 373 -12.42 1.19 12.69
CA HIS A 373 -12.75 1.39 11.28
C HIS A 373 -14.07 0.71 10.87
N TYR A 374 -14.35 -0.51 11.36
CA TYR A 374 -15.44 -1.32 10.85
C TYR A 374 -16.59 -1.55 11.83
N GLY A 375 -16.36 -1.58 13.14
CA GLY A 375 -17.43 -1.69 14.14
C GLY A 375 -18.25 -2.98 14.08
N TYR A 376 -17.72 -4.08 13.52
CA TYR A 376 -18.42 -5.37 13.50
C TYR A 376 -18.62 -5.94 14.90
N PRO A 377 -19.68 -6.75 15.13
CA PRO A 377 -19.95 -7.38 16.42
C PRO A 377 -19.00 -8.55 16.70
N LEU A 378 -17.70 -8.25 16.84
CA LEU A 378 -16.64 -9.23 17.10
C LEU A 378 -16.20 -9.18 18.56
N LYS A 379 -15.98 -10.34 19.16
CA LYS A 379 -15.27 -10.43 20.41
C LYS A 379 -13.76 -10.35 20.14
N MET A 380 -13.11 -9.30 20.56
CA MET A 380 -11.65 -9.14 20.42
C MET A 380 -10.94 -9.95 21.51
N ALA A 381 -10.07 -10.88 21.11
CA ALA A 381 -9.26 -11.68 22.05
C ALA A 381 -7.93 -10.97 22.36
N ASN A 382 -7.40 -11.14 23.56
CA ASN A 382 -6.16 -10.48 23.98
C ASN A 382 -4.89 -11.25 23.59
N SER A 383 -5.04 -12.52 23.18
CA SER A 383 -3.91 -13.35 22.76
C SER A 383 -4.35 -14.47 21.81
N LEU A 384 -3.37 -15.05 21.12
CA LEU A 384 -3.57 -16.23 20.28
C LEU A 384 -4.13 -17.41 21.10
N ASP A 385 -3.61 -17.64 22.29
CA ASP A 385 -4.07 -18.74 23.16
C ASP A 385 -5.53 -18.53 23.58
N GLU A 386 -5.94 -17.29 23.89
CA GLU A 386 -7.33 -16.98 24.27
C GLU A 386 -8.28 -17.29 23.11
N ILE A 387 -7.99 -16.85 21.90
CA ILE A 387 -8.89 -17.06 20.76
C ILE A 387 -8.95 -18.53 20.37
N VAL A 388 -7.83 -19.24 20.37
CA VAL A 388 -7.80 -20.67 20.02
C VAL A 388 -8.55 -21.51 21.06
N ALA A 389 -8.34 -21.25 22.35
CA ALA A 389 -9.07 -21.95 23.42
C ALA A 389 -10.57 -21.63 23.45
N GLY A 390 -10.94 -20.44 22.99
CA GLY A 390 -12.32 -19.96 22.97
C GLY A 390 -13.10 -20.24 21.68
N SER A 391 -12.49 -20.89 20.68
CA SER A 391 -13.10 -21.13 19.38
C SER A 391 -13.22 -22.62 19.05
N ASP A 392 -14.30 -23.00 18.37
CA ASP A 392 -14.50 -24.33 17.80
C ASP A 392 -13.72 -24.49 16.49
N ILE A 393 -13.57 -23.38 15.77
CA ILE A 393 -12.82 -23.29 14.51
C ILE A 393 -12.10 -21.95 14.43
N CYS A 394 -10.86 -21.95 13.96
CA CYS A 394 -10.09 -20.75 13.67
C CYS A 394 -9.78 -20.65 12.18
N VAL A 395 -9.80 -19.45 11.63
CA VAL A 395 -9.49 -19.17 10.23
C VAL A 395 -8.27 -18.25 10.16
N ILE A 396 -7.16 -18.72 9.58
CA ILE A 396 -5.95 -17.90 9.37
C ILE A 396 -6.14 -17.07 8.11
N VAL A 397 -6.36 -15.78 8.29
CA VAL A 397 -6.57 -14.81 7.20
C VAL A 397 -5.30 -14.04 6.89
N THR A 398 -4.51 -13.68 7.90
CA THR A 398 -3.22 -13.00 7.72
C THR A 398 -2.09 -13.89 8.26
N ALA A 399 -1.07 -14.12 7.44
CA ALA A 399 0.01 -15.06 7.77
C ALA A 399 1.03 -14.45 8.77
N TRP A 400 0.60 -14.15 9.98
CA TRP A 400 1.50 -13.71 11.04
C TRP A 400 2.45 -14.83 11.48
N PRO A 401 3.76 -14.58 11.62
CA PRO A 401 4.72 -15.62 12.01
C PRO A 401 4.37 -16.34 13.32
N GLU A 402 3.75 -15.65 14.27
CA GLU A 402 3.34 -16.26 15.54
C GLU A 402 2.28 -17.35 15.38
N PHE A 403 1.50 -17.35 14.29
CA PHE A 403 0.50 -18.38 14.04
C PHE A 403 1.11 -19.72 13.62
N GLN A 404 2.41 -19.77 13.32
CA GLN A 404 3.08 -21.02 12.99
C GLN A 404 3.08 -22.02 14.15
N VAL A 405 2.98 -21.56 15.39
CA VAL A 405 2.86 -22.45 16.56
C VAL A 405 1.62 -23.36 16.48
N LEU A 406 0.62 -22.99 15.69
CA LEU A 406 -0.59 -23.79 15.47
C LEU A 406 -0.31 -25.08 14.68
N THR A 407 0.84 -25.20 14.04
CA THR A 407 1.27 -26.45 13.37
C THR A 407 1.33 -27.64 14.34
N ASP A 408 1.80 -27.39 15.57
CA ASP A 408 1.97 -28.41 16.61
C ASP A 408 0.94 -28.31 17.74
N HIS A 409 -0.10 -27.50 17.52
CA HIS A 409 -1.09 -27.19 18.56
C HIS A 409 -2.02 -28.40 18.79
N ALA A 410 -1.85 -29.09 19.91
CA ALA A 410 -2.71 -30.18 20.32
C ALA A 410 -4.03 -29.65 20.96
N SER A 411 -4.93 -29.11 20.15
CA SER A 411 -6.26 -28.68 20.61
C SER A 411 -7.38 -29.38 19.85
N ASN A 412 -8.60 -29.31 20.39
CA ASN A 412 -9.80 -29.73 19.68
C ASN A 412 -10.29 -28.72 18.65
N THR A 413 -9.63 -27.54 18.56
CA THR A 413 -10.00 -26.47 17.65
C THR A 413 -9.59 -26.82 16.22
N ARG A 414 -10.55 -26.77 15.30
CA ARG A 414 -10.29 -26.95 13.87
C ARG A 414 -9.68 -25.67 13.30
N ILE A 415 -8.70 -25.82 12.42
CA ILE A 415 -8.03 -24.67 11.82
C ILE A 415 -8.23 -24.70 10.30
N ILE A 416 -8.76 -23.62 9.76
CA ILE A 416 -8.77 -23.34 8.32
C ILE A 416 -7.54 -22.49 8.01
N ASP A 417 -6.56 -23.08 7.38
CA ASP A 417 -5.37 -22.37 6.93
C ASP A 417 -5.60 -21.80 5.53
N ALA A 418 -6.13 -20.57 5.48
CA ALA A 418 -6.37 -19.87 4.22
C ALA A 418 -5.10 -19.18 3.68
N ARG A 419 -3.94 -19.43 4.29
CA ARG A 419 -2.65 -18.86 3.89
C ARG A 419 -1.60 -19.92 3.55
N TYR A 420 -1.96 -21.21 3.67
CA TYR A 420 -1.07 -22.35 3.44
C TYR A 420 0.27 -22.24 4.20
N MET A 421 0.22 -21.67 5.40
CA MET A 421 1.43 -21.40 6.19
C MET A 421 1.79 -22.52 7.17
N LEU A 422 0.84 -23.38 7.54
CA LEU A 422 1.04 -24.47 8.47
C LEU A 422 1.60 -25.70 7.75
N GLN A 423 2.68 -26.28 8.28
CA GLN A 423 3.42 -27.33 7.58
C GLN A 423 2.91 -28.76 7.86
N ASN A 424 2.17 -28.97 8.95
CA ASN A 424 1.72 -30.30 9.35
C ASN A 424 0.38 -30.67 8.70
N LYS A 425 0.44 -31.29 7.51
CA LYS A 425 -0.73 -31.69 6.74
C LYS A 425 -1.39 -32.99 7.22
N GLU A 426 -0.73 -33.76 8.08
CA GLU A 426 -1.29 -35.00 8.64
C GLU A 426 -2.16 -34.73 9.87
N ALA A 427 -2.13 -33.53 10.40
CA ALA A 427 -2.99 -33.15 11.50
C ALA A 427 -4.45 -33.07 11.04
N SER A 428 -5.29 -33.96 11.54
CA SER A 428 -6.71 -34.07 11.19
C SER A 428 -7.57 -32.84 11.52
N PHE A 429 -7.00 -31.83 12.17
CA PHE A 429 -7.64 -30.58 12.57
C PHE A 429 -7.23 -29.39 11.68
N ILE A 430 -6.29 -29.55 10.73
CA ILE A 430 -5.85 -28.49 9.80
C ILE A 430 -6.50 -28.74 8.44
N TYR A 431 -7.23 -27.75 7.95
CA TYR A 431 -7.89 -27.74 6.64
C TYR A 431 -7.31 -26.59 5.82
N SER A 432 -6.62 -26.87 4.74
CA SER A 432 -6.21 -25.84 3.78
C SER A 432 -7.38 -25.41 2.89
N VAL A 433 -7.40 -24.14 2.49
CA VAL A 433 -8.43 -23.58 1.59
C VAL A 433 -8.22 -24.02 0.14
#